data_9204518ca86db67a149a6f5c7baa9567
#
_entry.id   9204518ca86db67a149a6f5c7baa9567
#
_cell.length_a   1.000
_cell.length_b   1.000
_cell.length_c   1.000
_cell.angle_alpha   90.00
_cell.angle_beta   90.00
_cell.angle_gamma   90.00
#
_symmetry.space_group_name_H-M   'P 1'
#
loop_
_entity.id
_entity.type
_entity.pdbx_description
1 polymer ?
#
loop_
_entity_poly.entity_id
_entity_poly.type
_entity_poly.pdbx_seq_one_letter_code
_entity_poly.pdbx_strand_id
1 'polypeptide(L)'
;MIYVAGNHEFYHGKWPIGNIQDLRNECSKFPNVYFMENDCRKIGDTTFIGCTLWTDMNKGDPLTLHAVSSMMNDFIIIRNDEHGYTKLRPAHVAHRHRESVGYIRTVIEGKFDEKFVIVGHHAPTKLSTHPRYKEDTIMNGAYSSDLSEFILDHPQIKLWTHGHTHDPFDYLVGSTRIVCNPRGYINYEECAETFKLKFLDI
;
A
#
# COMPACT_ATOMS: atom_id res chain seq x y z
N MET A 1 12.73 -5.04 11.59
CA MET A 1 12.20 -4.16 10.50
C MET A 1 11.07 -4.88 9.79
N ILE A 2 9.95 -4.21 9.57
CA ILE A 2 8.88 -4.71 8.68
C ILE A 2 9.08 -4.06 7.32
N TYR A 3 9.01 -4.85 6.26
CA TYR A 3 9.18 -4.43 4.89
C TYR A 3 8.01 -4.92 4.03
N VAL A 4 7.38 -4.02 3.28
CA VAL A 4 6.38 -4.33 2.26
C VAL A 4 6.90 -3.84 0.91
N ALA A 5 6.55 -4.54 -0.15
CA ALA A 5 6.90 -4.10 -1.50
C ALA A 5 6.04 -2.90 -1.91
N GLY A 6 6.65 -1.92 -2.58
CA GLY A 6 5.95 -0.93 -3.37
C GLY A 6 5.77 -1.41 -4.83
N ASN A 7 5.18 -0.57 -5.68
CA ASN A 7 5.04 -0.88 -7.10
C ASN A 7 6.40 -0.96 -7.82
N HIS A 8 7.39 -0.20 -7.39
CA HIS A 8 8.72 -0.17 -8.01
C HIS A 8 9.52 -1.46 -7.81
N GLU A 9 9.29 -2.21 -6.73
CA GLU A 9 9.90 -3.53 -6.53
C GLU A 9 9.52 -4.54 -7.61
N PHE A 10 8.44 -4.26 -8.35
CA PHE A 10 7.98 -5.12 -9.45
C PHE A 10 8.44 -4.65 -10.85
N TYR A 11 9.11 -3.48 -10.94
CA TYR A 11 9.57 -2.96 -12.22
C TYR A 11 10.62 -3.89 -12.84
N HIS A 12 10.44 -4.17 -14.14
CA HIS A 12 11.25 -5.13 -14.90
C HIS A 12 11.24 -6.56 -14.35
N GLY A 13 10.32 -6.85 -13.45
CA GLY A 13 10.22 -8.10 -12.71
C GLY A 13 8.98 -8.94 -13.07
N LYS A 14 8.63 -9.84 -12.15
CA LYS A 14 7.61 -10.88 -12.30
C LYS A 14 6.57 -10.74 -11.18
N TRP A 15 5.58 -9.90 -11.40
CA TRP A 15 4.47 -9.72 -10.47
C TRP A 15 3.36 -10.75 -10.71
N PRO A 16 2.69 -11.27 -9.69
CA PRO A 16 2.99 -11.10 -8.27
C PRO A 16 3.88 -12.18 -7.70
N ILE A 17 4.13 -13.30 -8.40
CA ILE A 17 4.70 -14.52 -7.80
C ILE A 17 6.23 -14.40 -7.67
N GLY A 18 6.92 -14.20 -8.79
CA GLY A 18 8.39 -14.29 -8.81
C GLY A 18 9.05 -13.25 -7.89
N ASN A 19 8.71 -11.98 -8.02
CA ASN A 19 9.33 -10.93 -7.19
C ASN A 19 9.00 -11.07 -5.71
N ILE A 20 7.77 -11.47 -5.35
CA ILE A 20 7.40 -11.70 -3.94
C ILE A 20 8.23 -12.83 -3.36
N GLN A 21 8.43 -13.92 -4.11
CA GLN A 21 9.27 -15.03 -3.65
C GLN A 21 10.74 -14.64 -3.52
N ASP A 22 11.26 -13.87 -4.47
CA ASP A 22 12.64 -13.37 -4.42
C ASP A 22 12.86 -12.46 -3.22
N LEU A 23 11.94 -11.53 -2.95
CA LEU A 23 11.98 -10.65 -1.78
C LEU A 23 11.90 -11.44 -0.47
N ARG A 24 11.05 -12.47 -0.38
CA ARG A 24 11.00 -13.36 0.78
C ARG A 24 12.34 -14.06 1.02
N ASN A 25 12.94 -14.60 -0.04
CA ASN A 25 14.22 -15.30 0.04
C ASN A 25 15.35 -14.36 0.47
N GLU A 26 15.41 -13.15 -0.11
CA GLU A 26 16.44 -12.18 0.25
C GLU A 26 16.28 -11.67 1.70
N CYS A 27 15.06 -11.30 2.10
CA CYS A 27 14.80 -10.82 3.46
C CYS A 27 15.03 -11.89 4.52
N SER A 28 14.79 -13.17 4.21
CA SER A 28 15.00 -14.28 5.14
C SER A 28 16.47 -14.47 5.58
N LYS A 29 17.42 -13.92 4.82
CA LYS A 29 18.85 -13.90 5.18
C LYS A 29 19.14 -13.00 6.40
N PHE A 30 18.20 -12.14 6.79
CA PHE A 30 18.34 -11.18 7.87
C PHE A 30 17.31 -11.47 8.96
N PRO A 31 17.71 -11.92 10.16
CA PRO A 31 16.78 -12.41 11.20
C PRO A 31 15.88 -11.31 11.78
N ASN A 32 16.21 -10.05 11.57
CA ASN A 32 15.46 -8.89 12.05
C ASN A 32 14.66 -8.16 10.94
N VAL A 33 14.57 -8.75 9.73
CA VAL A 33 13.79 -8.21 8.61
C VAL A 33 12.63 -9.16 8.31
N TYR A 34 11.42 -8.61 8.31
CA TYR A 34 10.18 -9.34 8.04
C TYR A 34 9.54 -8.77 6.78
N PHE A 35 9.71 -9.46 5.66
CA PHE A 35 8.98 -9.13 4.44
C PHE A 35 7.55 -9.63 4.56
N MET A 36 6.59 -8.74 4.30
CA MET A 36 5.17 -9.03 4.40
C MET A 36 4.43 -8.67 3.12
N GLU A 37 3.70 -9.62 2.59
CA GLU A 37 2.73 -9.43 1.50
C GLU A 37 1.53 -10.32 1.78
N ASN A 38 0.43 -9.73 2.21
CA ASN A 38 -0.71 -10.39 2.81
C ASN A 38 -0.25 -11.36 3.92
N ASP A 39 0.49 -10.81 4.87
CA ASP A 39 1.09 -11.53 5.98
C ASP A 39 0.98 -10.69 7.26
N CYS A 40 1.08 -11.33 8.41
CA CYS A 40 1.01 -10.64 9.69
C CYS A 40 2.02 -11.19 10.71
N ARG A 41 2.40 -10.32 11.66
CA ARG A 41 3.31 -10.69 12.75
C ARG A 41 2.96 -9.95 14.03
N LYS A 42 2.86 -10.70 15.12
CA LYS A 42 2.70 -10.12 16.45
C LYS A 42 4.07 -9.75 17.03
N ILE A 43 4.22 -8.50 17.49
CA ILE A 43 5.39 -7.96 18.16
C ILE A 43 4.90 -7.27 19.44
N GLY A 44 5.28 -7.80 20.61
CA GLY A 44 4.71 -7.34 21.85
C GLY A 44 3.19 -7.61 21.94
N ASP A 45 2.42 -6.58 22.24
CA ASP A 45 0.95 -6.60 22.31
C ASP A 45 0.26 -6.23 20.98
N THR A 46 1.02 -5.87 19.97
CA THR A 46 0.53 -5.32 18.70
C THR A 46 0.75 -6.29 17.55
N THR A 47 -0.27 -6.49 16.73
CA THR A 47 -0.18 -7.27 15.48
C THR A 47 0.00 -6.33 14.29
N PHE A 48 1.11 -6.52 13.58
CA PHE A 48 1.41 -5.82 12.33
C PHE A 48 0.91 -6.64 11.16
N ILE A 49 0.25 -6.00 10.21
CA ILE A 49 -0.22 -6.62 8.95
C ILE A 49 0.42 -5.86 7.80
N GLY A 50 1.09 -6.57 6.89
CA GLY A 50 1.82 -5.97 5.78
C GLY A 50 1.28 -6.41 4.42
N CYS A 51 1.15 -5.46 3.49
CA CYS A 51 0.81 -5.71 2.08
C CYS A 51 1.16 -4.49 1.21
N THR A 52 1.40 -4.73 -0.08
CA THR A 52 1.50 -3.65 -1.07
C THR A 52 0.20 -2.83 -1.11
N LEU A 53 -0.92 -3.44 -0.77
CA LEU A 53 -2.28 -2.97 -0.80
C LEU A 53 -2.81 -2.75 -2.22
N TRP A 54 -2.05 -2.07 -3.10
CA TRP A 54 -2.53 -1.60 -4.38
C TRP A 54 -3.78 -0.72 -4.23
N THR A 55 -4.56 -0.55 -5.31
CA THR A 55 -5.80 0.23 -5.26
C THR A 55 -6.96 -0.48 -5.93
N ASP A 56 -8.18 -0.07 -5.57
CA ASP A 56 -9.42 -0.55 -6.18
C ASP A 56 -9.72 0.08 -7.56
N MET A 57 -8.86 0.98 -8.05
CA MET A 57 -9.05 1.72 -9.29
C MET A 57 -10.40 2.44 -9.33
N ASN A 58 -10.72 3.21 -8.28
CA ASN A 58 -12.03 3.85 -8.09
C ASN A 58 -13.17 2.83 -8.18
N LYS A 59 -13.07 1.72 -7.42
CA LYS A 59 -14.02 0.60 -7.43
C LYS A 59 -14.16 -0.07 -8.81
N GLY A 60 -13.07 -0.07 -9.59
CA GLY A 60 -13.04 -0.65 -10.93
C GLY A 60 -13.69 0.23 -11.99
N ASP A 61 -13.71 1.54 -11.81
CA ASP A 61 -14.27 2.48 -12.78
C ASP A 61 -13.62 2.31 -14.17
N PRO A 62 -14.41 2.09 -15.24
CA PRO A 62 -13.88 1.85 -16.57
C PRO A 62 -12.99 2.98 -17.13
N LEU A 63 -13.30 4.24 -16.80
CA LEU A 63 -12.50 5.39 -17.26
C LEU A 63 -11.14 5.40 -16.55
N THR A 64 -11.13 5.15 -15.25
CA THR A 64 -9.90 4.98 -14.47
C THR A 64 -9.06 3.83 -15.01
N LEU A 65 -9.65 2.65 -15.19
CA LEU A 65 -8.94 1.47 -15.72
C LEU A 65 -8.33 1.76 -17.10
N HIS A 66 -9.05 2.47 -17.98
CA HIS A 66 -8.56 2.81 -19.30
C HIS A 66 -7.41 3.83 -19.24
N ALA A 67 -7.61 4.96 -18.55
CA ALA A 67 -6.63 6.04 -18.47
C ALA A 67 -5.31 5.57 -17.85
N VAL A 68 -5.35 4.94 -16.67
CA VAL A 68 -4.14 4.52 -15.97
C VAL A 68 -3.36 3.45 -16.74
N SER A 69 -4.02 2.60 -17.52
CA SER A 69 -3.36 1.56 -18.32
C SER A 69 -2.34 2.09 -19.32
N SER A 70 -2.54 3.33 -19.80
CA SER A 70 -1.68 3.99 -20.80
C SER A 70 -0.77 5.05 -20.20
N MET A 71 -1.13 5.61 -19.04
CA MET A 71 -0.46 6.76 -18.44
C MET A 71 0.53 6.39 -17.33
N MET A 72 0.36 5.22 -16.68
CA MET A 72 1.25 4.81 -15.59
C MET A 72 2.27 3.77 -16.03
N ASN A 73 3.51 3.98 -15.60
CA ASN A 73 4.63 3.08 -15.87
C ASN A 73 4.38 1.66 -15.36
N ASP A 74 3.63 1.49 -14.27
CA ASP A 74 3.28 0.18 -13.72
C ASP A 74 2.70 -0.76 -14.78
N PHE A 75 1.79 -0.25 -15.62
CA PHE A 75 1.11 -1.04 -16.65
C PHE A 75 1.90 -1.15 -17.97
N ILE A 76 3.01 -0.41 -18.07
CA ILE A 76 3.94 -0.48 -19.21
C ILE A 76 5.08 -1.44 -18.91
N ILE A 77 5.62 -1.40 -17.70
CA ILE A 77 6.90 -2.02 -17.32
C ILE A 77 6.70 -3.36 -16.61
N ILE A 78 5.70 -3.48 -15.71
CA ILE A 78 5.50 -4.69 -14.90
C ILE A 78 4.93 -5.82 -15.77
N ARG A 79 5.44 -7.04 -15.54
CA ARG A 79 4.96 -8.28 -16.17
C ARG A 79 4.21 -9.13 -15.16
N ASN A 80 3.07 -9.65 -15.58
CA ASN A 80 2.23 -10.52 -14.76
C ASN A 80 2.55 -11.99 -15.07
N ASP A 81 3.16 -12.68 -14.12
CA ASP A 81 3.59 -14.06 -14.26
C ASP A 81 2.47 -15.09 -13.96
N GLU A 82 1.40 -14.69 -13.28
CA GLU A 82 0.19 -15.53 -13.18
C GLU A 82 -0.55 -15.65 -14.51
N HIS A 83 -0.36 -14.68 -15.41
CA HIS A 83 -1.07 -14.60 -16.69
C HIS A 83 -0.11 -14.66 -17.88
N GLY A 84 0.80 -15.63 -17.89
CA GLY A 84 1.66 -15.90 -19.05
C GLY A 84 2.68 -14.79 -19.33
N TYR A 85 3.13 -14.07 -18.33
CA TYR A 85 4.13 -13.01 -18.45
C TYR A 85 3.68 -11.83 -19.34
N THR A 86 2.38 -11.59 -19.39
CA THR A 86 1.80 -10.45 -20.11
C THR A 86 2.01 -9.14 -19.34
N LYS A 87 1.65 -8.00 -19.93
CA LYS A 87 1.66 -6.73 -19.18
C LYS A 87 0.68 -6.78 -18.01
N LEU A 88 1.08 -6.17 -16.89
CA LEU A 88 0.15 -5.92 -15.80
C LEU A 88 -1.03 -5.08 -16.31
N ARG A 89 -2.22 -5.35 -15.81
CA ARG A 89 -3.44 -4.58 -16.12
C ARG A 89 -4.04 -3.99 -14.86
N PRO A 90 -4.67 -2.80 -14.93
CA PRO A 90 -5.33 -2.20 -13.78
C PRO A 90 -6.36 -3.12 -13.09
N ALA A 91 -7.06 -3.96 -13.87
CA ALA A 91 -8.00 -4.94 -13.31
C ALA A 91 -7.33 -6.01 -12.42
N HIS A 92 -6.09 -6.41 -12.74
CA HIS A 92 -5.33 -7.34 -11.89
C HIS A 92 -4.99 -6.69 -10.54
N VAL A 93 -4.59 -5.42 -10.60
CA VAL A 93 -4.29 -4.61 -9.41
C VAL A 93 -5.52 -4.44 -8.52
N ALA A 94 -6.67 -4.09 -9.12
CA ALA A 94 -7.93 -3.98 -8.38
C ALA A 94 -8.38 -5.33 -7.77
N HIS A 95 -8.07 -6.45 -8.42
CA HIS A 95 -8.29 -7.78 -7.84
C HIS A 95 -7.38 -8.00 -6.62
N ARG A 96 -6.08 -7.74 -6.76
CA ARG A 96 -5.12 -7.88 -5.67
C ARG A 96 -5.44 -7.01 -4.46
N HIS A 97 -5.93 -5.78 -4.71
CA HIS A 97 -6.42 -4.91 -3.64
C HIS A 97 -7.53 -5.58 -2.83
N ARG A 98 -8.53 -6.18 -3.50
CA ARG A 98 -9.63 -6.89 -2.81
C ARG A 98 -9.13 -8.06 -1.96
N GLU A 99 -8.14 -8.81 -2.47
CA GLU A 99 -7.50 -9.90 -1.71
C GLU A 99 -6.81 -9.37 -0.47
N SER A 100 -6.05 -8.26 -0.59
CA SER A 100 -5.33 -7.65 0.54
C SER A 100 -6.30 -7.10 1.60
N VAL A 101 -7.36 -6.41 1.19
CA VAL A 101 -8.40 -5.94 2.14
C VAL A 101 -9.12 -7.12 2.80
N GLY A 102 -9.43 -8.18 2.03
CA GLY A 102 -10.01 -9.42 2.56
C GLY A 102 -9.09 -10.09 3.58
N TYR A 103 -7.78 -10.15 3.30
CA TYR A 103 -6.80 -10.67 4.24
C TYR A 103 -6.75 -9.86 5.54
N ILE A 104 -6.65 -8.51 5.44
CA ILE A 104 -6.67 -7.63 6.61
C ILE A 104 -7.93 -7.90 7.44
N ARG A 105 -9.10 -7.94 6.81
CA ARG A 105 -10.38 -8.25 7.49
C ARG A 105 -10.32 -9.57 8.24
N THR A 106 -9.85 -10.64 7.59
CA THR A 106 -9.74 -11.97 8.21
C THR A 106 -8.86 -11.97 9.46
N VAL A 107 -7.78 -11.18 9.46
CA VAL A 107 -6.85 -11.10 10.60
C VAL A 107 -7.46 -10.35 11.79
N ILE A 108 -8.22 -9.27 11.53
CA ILE A 108 -8.72 -8.36 12.58
C ILE A 108 -10.13 -8.67 13.07
N GLU A 109 -10.93 -9.40 12.27
CA GLU A 109 -12.34 -9.63 12.57
C GLU A 109 -12.54 -10.36 13.90
N GLY A 110 -13.47 -9.87 14.71
CA GLY A 110 -13.78 -10.44 16.04
C GLY A 110 -12.73 -10.16 17.13
N LYS A 111 -11.68 -9.39 16.85
CA LYS A 111 -10.56 -9.12 17.77
C LYS A 111 -10.55 -7.66 18.24
N PHE A 112 -11.63 -7.21 18.84
CA PHE A 112 -11.84 -5.81 19.20
C PHE A 112 -10.91 -5.30 20.32
N ASP A 113 -10.39 -6.20 21.16
CA ASP A 113 -9.50 -5.88 22.28
C ASP A 113 -8.01 -5.94 21.91
N GLU A 114 -7.70 -6.33 20.66
CA GLU A 114 -6.32 -6.37 20.17
C GLU A 114 -5.95 -5.06 19.48
N LYS A 115 -4.63 -4.81 19.36
CA LYS A 115 -4.08 -3.66 18.64
C LYS A 115 -3.50 -4.10 17.30
N PHE A 116 -3.88 -3.39 16.24
CA PHE A 116 -3.37 -3.65 14.90
C PHE A 116 -2.70 -2.43 14.30
N VAL A 117 -1.62 -2.69 13.55
CA VAL A 117 -0.92 -1.71 12.71
C VAL A 117 -0.90 -2.25 11.29
N ILE A 118 -1.41 -1.47 10.36
CA ILE A 118 -1.33 -1.82 8.94
C ILE A 118 -0.13 -1.11 8.32
N VAL A 119 0.72 -1.88 7.65
CA VAL A 119 1.86 -1.38 6.89
C VAL A 119 1.57 -1.62 5.42
N GLY A 120 1.16 -0.55 4.73
CA GLY A 120 0.82 -0.58 3.31
C GLY A 120 1.80 0.22 2.45
N HIS A 121 1.66 0.12 1.13
CA HIS A 121 2.37 0.98 0.19
C HIS A 121 1.43 2.00 -0.45
N HIS A 122 0.29 1.60 -1.01
CA HIS A 122 -0.70 2.54 -1.55
C HIS A 122 -1.56 3.16 -0.45
N ALA A 123 -2.05 4.37 -0.71
CA ALA A 123 -2.83 5.12 0.27
C ALA A 123 -4.21 4.49 0.53
N PRO A 124 -4.61 4.31 1.80
CA PRO A 124 -5.89 3.69 2.14
C PRO A 124 -7.08 4.62 1.99
N THR A 125 -6.87 5.94 1.91
CA THR A 125 -7.96 6.91 1.76
C THR A 125 -7.61 8.03 0.79
N LYS A 126 -8.63 8.68 0.24
CA LYS A 126 -8.50 9.85 -0.63
C LYS A 126 -7.97 11.10 0.10
N LEU A 127 -7.95 11.11 1.44
CA LEU A 127 -7.36 12.19 2.24
C LEU A 127 -5.84 12.28 2.07
N SER A 128 -5.19 11.22 1.59
CA SER A 128 -3.77 11.22 1.21
C SER A 128 -3.53 11.70 -0.22
N THR A 129 -4.43 12.49 -0.79
CA THR A 129 -4.24 13.14 -2.09
C THR A 129 -3.77 14.56 -1.87
N HIS A 130 -2.59 14.91 -2.40
CA HIS A 130 -2.08 16.29 -2.31
C HIS A 130 -3.04 17.27 -3.01
N PRO A 131 -3.30 18.47 -2.44
CA PRO A 131 -4.25 19.43 -3.00
C PRO A 131 -4.08 19.74 -4.50
N ARG A 132 -2.84 19.78 -4.99
CA ARG A 132 -2.54 20.02 -6.43
C ARG A 132 -3.12 18.96 -7.38
N TYR A 133 -3.41 17.74 -6.87
CA TYR A 133 -3.96 16.64 -7.68
C TYR A 133 -5.43 16.34 -7.36
N LYS A 134 -6.06 17.13 -6.49
CA LYS A 134 -7.41 16.86 -5.98
C LYS A 134 -8.46 16.75 -7.11
N GLU A 135 -8.28 17.52 -8.16
CA GLU A 135 -9.23 17.56 -9.30
C GLU A 135 -9.01 16.40 -10.30
N ASP A 136 -7.86 15.73 -10.26
CA ASP A 136 -7.58 14.58 -11.12
C ASP A 136 -8.16 13.29 -10.52
N THR A 137 -9.47 13.22 -10.43
CA THR A 137 -10.18 12.11 -9.78
C THR A 137 -9.95 10.76 -10.47
N ILE A 138 -9.70 10.76 -11.78
CA ILE A 138 -9.45 9.55 -12.56
C ILE A 138 -8.09 8.96 -12.17
N MET A 139 -7.02 9.74 -12.29
CA MET A 139 -5.67 9.25 -11.98
C MET A 139 -5.49 8.94 -10.49
N ASN A 140 -6.14 9.70 -9.61
CA ASN A 140 -6.12 9.43 -8.17
C ASN A 140 -6.64 8.03 -7.80
N GLY A 141 -7.39 7.37 -8.69
CA GLY A 141 -7.80 5.98 -8.53
C GLY A 141 -6.65 4.99 -8.50
N ALA A 142 -5.50 5.33 -9.09
CA ALA A 142 -4.29 4.50 -9.05
C ALA A 142 -3.39 4.76 -7.83
N TYR A 143 -3.58 5.87 -7.13
CA TYR A 143 -2.76 6.25 -5.98
C TYR A 143 -3.39 5.90 -4.64
N SER A 144 -4.73 5.92 -4.57
CA SER A 144 -5.45 5.69 -3.33
C SER A 144 -6.80 4.99 -3.57
N SER A 145 -7.22 4.19 -2.62
CA SER A 145 -8.60 3.72 -2.48
C SER A 145 -9.35 4.57 -1.46
N ASP A 146 -10.62 4.32 -1.25
CA ASP A 146 -11.36 4.89 -0.14
C ASP A 146 -11.83 3.78 0.81
N LEU A 147 -10.98 3.48 1.78
CA LEU A 147 -11.25 2.53 2.86
C LEU A 147 -11.70 3.22 4.15
N SER A 148 -12.20 4.47 4.07
CA SER A 148 -12.57 5.24 5.27
C SER A 148 -13.64 4.54 6.10
N GLU A 149 -14.69 3.99 5.47
CA GLU A 149 -15.73 3.23 6.18
C GLU A 149 -15.14 1.97 6.83
N PHE A 150 -14.30 1.21 6.08
CA PHE A 150 -13.63 0.05 6.62
C PHE A 150 -12.79 0.39 7.86
N ILE A 151 -12.08 1.50 7.85
CA ILE A 151 -11.24 1.96 8.97
C ILE A 151 -12.11 2.36 10.17
N LEU A 152 -13.22 3.06 9.94
CA LEU A 152 -14.16 3.47 10.98
C LEU A 152 -14.83 2.27 11.68
N ASP A 153 -15.14 1.22 10.92
CA ASP A 153 -15.73 -0.02 11.44
C ASP A 153 -14.74 -0.87 12.25
N HIS A 154 -13.44 -0.56 12.17
CA HIS A 154 -12.39 -1.36 12.83
C HIS A 154 -11.47 -0.50 13.72
N PRO A 155 -11.97 0.08 14.83
CA PRO A 155 -11.23 0.98 15.71
C PRO A 155 -10.04 0.31 16.44
N GLN A 156 -9.93 -1.02 16.39
CA GLN A 156 -8.74 -1.78 16.83
C GLN A 156 -7.52 -1.55 15.95
N ILE A 157 -7.67 -1.05 14.72
CA ILE A 157 -6.55 -0.54 13.91
C ILE A 157 -6.11 0.80 14.52
N LYS A 158 -4.90 0.85 15.08
CA LYS A 158 -4.38 2.06 15.75
C LYS A 158 -3.59 2.95 14.80
N LEU A 159 -2.90 2.33 13.85
CA LEU A 159 -2.05 3.02 12.88
C LEU A 159 -2.16 2.34 11.52
N TRP A 160 -2.21 3.16 10.48
CA TRP A 160 -2.03 2.71 9.10
C TRP A 160 -0.94 3.55 8.44
N THR A 161 0.17 2.93 8.07
CA THR A 161 1.25 3.60 7.35
C THR A 161 1.15 3.31 5.87
N HIS A 162 1.54 4.29 5.04
CA HIS A 162 1.63 4.11 3.60
C HIS A 162 2.75 4.96 2.98
N GLY A 163 3.02 4.76 1.70
CA GLY A 163 3.94 5.52 0.87
C GLY A 163 3.28 6.00 -0.42
N HIS A 164 3.92 5.77 -1.55
CA HIS A 164 3.47 5.92 -2.94
C HIS A 164 3.13 7.35 -3.37
N THR A 165 2.47 8.15 -2.57
CA THR A 165 2.01 9.51 -2.92
C THR A 165 3.13 10.54 -2.93
N HIS A 166 4.30 10.20 -2.38
CA HIS A 166 5.50 11.05 -2.22
C HIS A 166 5.27 12.38 -1.48
N ASP A 167 4.12 12.55 -0.87
CA ASP A 167 3.81 13.70 -0.01
C ASP A 167 3.61 13.21 1.44
N PRO A 168 4.07 13.97 2.46
CA PRO A 168 3.89 13.59 3.86
C PRO A 168 2.45 13.82 4.30
N PHE A 169 1.87 12.81 4.97
CA PHE A 169 0.54 12.89 5.56
C PHE A 169 0.55 12.41 6.99
N ASP A 170 -0.30 13.01 7.82
CA ASP A 170 -0.53 12.61 9.20
C ASP A 170 -1.91 13.12 9.64
N TYR A 171 -2.90 12.23 9.69
CA TYR A 171 -4.28 12.57 10.01
C TYR A 171 -5.00 11.38 10.66
N LEU A 172 -6.22 11.63 11.15
CA LEU A 172 -7.06 10.62 11.76
C LEU A 172 -8.27 10.28 10.88
N VAL A 173 -8.61 8.99 10.85
CA VAL A 173 -9.90 8.47 10.39
C VAL A 173 -10.52 7.73 11.59
N GLY A 174 -11.51 8.35 12.23
CA GLY A 174 -11.97 7.89 13.54
C GLY A 174 -10.82 7.92 14.57
N SER A 175 -10.52 6.77 15.17
CA SER A 175 -9.40 6.60 16.10
C SER A 175 -8.09 6.11 15.44
N THR A 176 -8.14 5.76 14.17
CA THR A 176 -6.97 5.26 13.43
C THR A 176 -6.14 6.43 12.90
N ARG A 177 -4.85 6.45 13.24
CA ARG A 177 -3.90 7.42 12.66
C ARG A 177 -3.38 6.91 11.34
N ILE A 178 -3.45 7.75 10.29
CA ILE A 178 -2.92 7.46 8.95
C ILE A 178 -1.65 8.29 8.77
N VAL A 179 -0.55 7.62 8.41
CA VAL A 179 0.75 8.29 8.30
C VAL A 179 1.46 7.89 7.01
N CYS A 180 1.91 8.91 6.28
CA CYS A 180 2.86 8.78 5.19
C CYS A 180 4.07 9.65 5.51
N ASN A 181 5.26 9.06 5.49
CA ASN A 181 6.54 9.77 5.70
C ASN A 181 7.52 9.37 4.60
N PRO A 182 7.26 9.79 3.35
CA PRO A 182 8.06 9.39 2.21
C PRO A 182 9.40 10.13 2.21
N ARG A 183 10.46 9.42 1.78
CA ARG A 183 11.72 10.10 1.47
C ARG A 183 11.65 10.88 0.15
N GLY A 184 10.85 10.39 -0.79
CA GLY A 184 10.78 10.96 -2.13
C GLY A 184 12.03 10.70 -2.98
N TYR A 185 12.06 11.24 -4.19
CA TYR A 185 13.21 11.16 -5.11
C TYR A 185 14.18 12.28 -4.85
N ILE A 186 15.44 11.92 -4.57
CA ILE A 186 16.54 12.88 -4.37
C ILE A 186 16.70 13.74 -5.64
N ASN A 187 16.83 15.04 -5.46
CA ASN A 187 16.92 16.06 -6.51
C ASN A 187 15.63 16.32 -7.32
N TYR A 188 14.51 15.72 -6.95
CA TYR A 188 13.22 15.93 -7.62
C TYR A 188 12.12 16.42 -6.68
N GLU A 189 12.16 16.02 -5.41
CA GLU A 189 11.11 16.30 -4.45
C GLU A 189 11.66 16.97 -3.19
N GLU A 190 11.00 18.05 -2.75
CA GLU A 190 11.44 18.83 -1.58
C GLU A 190 11.51 17.98 -0.30
N CYS A 191 10.63 17.00 -0.17
CA CYS A 191 10.63 16.10 0.98
C CYS A 191 11.91 15.28 1.10
N ALA A 192 12.64 15.04 -0.01
CA ALA A 192 13.89 14.28 0.03
C ALA A 192 15.04 15.03 0.74
N GLU A 193 15.06 16.36 0.64
CA GLU A 193 16.08 17.21 1.28
C GLU A 193 15.81 17.38 2.78
N THR A 194 14.54 17.37 3.17
CA THR A 194 14.09 17.62 4.54
C THR A 194 13.71 16.35 5.30
N PHE A 195 13.86 15.17 4.67
CA PHE A 195 13.47 13.91 5.25
C PHE A 195 14.08 13.65 6.63
N LYS A 196 13.22 13.30 7.58
CA LYS A 196 13.62 12.81 8.91
C LYS A 196 12.82 11.58 9.27
N LEU A 197 13.44 10.67 10.02
CA LEU A 197 12.71 9.55 10.59
C LEU A 197 11.60 10.06 11.50
N LYS A 198 10.42 9.48 11.38
CA LYS A 198 9.26 9.79 12.19
C LYS A 198 9.04 8.67 13.21
N PHE A 199 9.01 9.04 14.49
CA PHE A 199 8.71 8.12 15.58
C PHE A 199 7.26 8.29 16.00
N LEU A 200 6.57 7.18 16.24
CA LEU A 200 5.15 7.15 16.58
C LEU A 200 4.94 6.22 17.76
N ASP A 201 4.16 6.67 18.73
CA ASP A 201 3.65 5.82 19.82
C ASP A 201 2.38 5.10 19.34
N ILE A 202 2.19 3.82 19.72
CA ILE A 202 1.09 2.95 19.30
C ILE A 202 0.31 2.45 20.51
#